data_87e30031ecbe6fa1df9a9341ad21e607
#
_entry.id   87e30031ecbe6fa1df9a9341ad21e607
#
_cell.length_a   1.000
_cell.length_b   1.000
_cell.length_c   1.000
_cell.angle_alpha   90.00
_cell.angle_beta   90.00
_cell.angle_gamma   90.00
#
_symmetry.space_group_name_H-M   'P 1'
#
loop_
_entity.id
_entity.type
_entity.pdbx_description
1 polymer ?
#
loop_
_entity_poly.entity_id
_entity_poly.type
_entity_poly.pdbx_seq_one_letter_code
_entity_poly.pdbx_strand_id
1 'polypeptide(L)'
;GQDGIAITTLANPDLKWEKSDQTNIGLDLSLFNDRVTVGMDYFIKNTKDLLYDRPLHTTTGFSSITQNIGSMRNTGFEFNVESHNIMNDRFSWDTQFNISTIKNKLTSLIDEKPIPVGNHVLQVGQPIGSFYMYKMDGIYQDNQEVPEKLYAKGVRAGDIKYADKDNDGDLTPADK
;
A
#
# COMPACT_ATOMS: atom_id res chain seq x y z
N GLY A 1 -29.96 -34.68 0.88
CA GLY A 1 -28.96 -33.98 0.08
C GLY A 1 -27.65 -34.72 0.23
N GLN A 2 -26.95 -35.01 -0.87
CA GLN A 2 -25.59 -35.54 -0.82
C GLN A 2 -24.66 -34.33 -0.68
N ASP A 3 -23.89 -34.26 0.40
CA ASP A 3 -22.85 -33.26 0.57
C ASP A 3 -21.71 -33.58 -0.40
N GLY A 4 -21.58 -32.75 -1.43
CA GLY A 4 -20.49 -32.84 -2.38
C GLY A 4 -19.22 -32.16 -1.81
N ILE A 5 -18.08 -32.85 -1.85
CA ILE A 5 -16.78 -32.25 -1.55
C ILE A 5 -16.25 -31.60 -2.82
N ALA A 6 -16.08 -30.29 -2.81
CA ALA A 6 -15.42 -29.56 -3.88
C ALA A 6 -14.02 -29.10 -3.41
N ILE A 7 -12.99 -29.35 -4.22
CA ILE A 7 -11.65 -28.79 -3.99
C ILE A 7 -11.71 -27.34 -4.45
N THR A 8 -11.58 -26.38 -3.52
CA THR A 8 -11.70 -24.93 -3.79
C THR A 8 -10.36 -24.24 -3.99
N THR A 9 -9.26 -24.85 -3.55
CA THR A 9 -7.91 -24.28 -3.61
C THR A 9 -6.94 -25.23 -4.31
N LEU A 10 -6.09 -24.67 -5.15
CA LEU A 10 -5.00 -25.43 -5.76
C LEU A 10 -3.84 -25.57 -4.76
N ALA A 11 -3.38 -26.80 -4.54
CA ALA A 11 -2.23 -27.06 -3.68
C ALA A 11 -0.93 -26.52 -4.30
N ASN A 12 -0.09 -25.89 -3.48
CA ASN A 12 1.24 -25.42 -3.88
C ASN A 12 2.30 -26.13 -3.04
N PRO A 13 3.02 -27.13 -3.59
CA PRO A 13 4.05 -27.87 -2.86
C PRO A 13 5.31 -27.04 -2.57
N ASP A 14 5.53 -25.92 -3.29
CA ASP A 14 6.69 -25.05 -3.12
C ASP A 14 6.46 -23.93 -2.11
N LEU A 15 5.33 -23.96 -1.39
CA LEU A 15 4.96 -22.93 -0.42
C LEU A 15 5.95 -22.90 0.75
N LYS A 16 6.46 -21.70 1.04
CA LYS A 16 7.37 -21.43 2.15
C LYS A 16 6.71 -20.57 3.21
N TRP A 17 7.16 -20.71 4.45
CA TRP A 17 6.75 -19.81 5.52
C TRP A 17 7.30 -18.41 5.29
N GLU A 18 6.46 -17.42 5.54
CA GLU A 18 6.86 -16.02 5.61
C GLU A 18 7.85 -15.80 6.76
N LYS A 19 8.91 -15.04 6.50
CA LYS A 19 9.98 -14.72 7.47
C LYS A 19 10.09 -13.22 7.63
N SER A 20 10.15 -12.77 8.89
CA SER A 20 10.35 -11.35 9.22
C SER A 20 11.58 -11.17 10.09
N ASP A 21 12.45 -10.24 9.66
CA ASP A 21 13.60 -9.76 10.43
C ASP A 21 13.35 -8.29 10.79
N GLN A 22 13.49 -7.93 12.06
CA GLN A 22 13.31 -6.55 12.51
C GLN A 22 14.53 -6.07 13.30
N THR A 23 14.97 -4.85 12.99
CA THR A 23 16.00 -4.12 13.72
C THR A 23 15.40 -2.83 14.25
N ASN A 24 15.57 -2.58 15.55
CA ASN A 24 15.11 -1.35 16.21
C ASN A 24 16.32 -0.65 16.84
N ILE A 25 16.32 0.67 16.76
CA ILE A 25 17.25 1.56 17.46
C ILE A 25 16.40 2.57 18.21
N GLY A 26 16.45 2.52 19.54
CA GLY A 26 15.70 3.42 20.42
C GLY A 26 16.61 4.26 21.29
N LEU A 27 16.09 5.44 21.67
CA LEU A 27 16.71 6.34 22.63
C LEU A 27 15.66 6.91 23.55
N ASP A 28 15.83 6.67 24.85
CA ASP A 28 15.00 7.23 25.91
C ASP A 28 15.83 8.23 26.72
N LEU A 29 15.26 9.43 26.93
CA LEU A 29 15.87 10.51 27.67
C LEU A 29 14.92 11.00 28.76
N SER A 30 15.40 11.11 29.99
CA SER A 30 14.76 11.83 31.08
C SER A 30 15.54 13.08 31.40
N LEU A 31 14.88 14.22 31.37
CA LEU A 31 15.46 15.55 31.53
C LEU A 31 14.78 16.32 32.67
N PHE A 32 15.51 17.22 33.32
CA PHE A 32 15.00 18.12 34.35
C PHE A 32 14.37 17.39 35.55
N ASN A 33 15.02 16.34 36.07
CA ASN A 33 14.53 15.48 37.15
C ASN A 33 13.18 14.84 36.76
N ASP A 34 13.15 14.16 35.61
CA ASP A 34 12.01 13.46 35.04
C ASP A 34 10.80 14.33 34.68
N ARG A 35 11.01 15.66 34.62
CA ARG A 35 9.94 16.58 34.20
C ARG A 35 9.65 16.51 32.70
N VAL A 36 10.63 16.08 31.90
CA VAL A 36 10.47 15.87 30.47
C VAL A 36 11.07 14.52 30.12
N THR A 37 10.25 13.64 29.57
CA THR A 37 10.66 12.33 29.08
C THR A 37 10.48 12.32 27.57
N VAL A 38 11.51 11.90 26.85
CA VAL A 38 11.51 11.82 25.37
C VAL A 38 11.91 10.41 24.98
N GLY A 39 11.11 9.77 24.14
CA GLY A 39 11.43 8.52 23.49
C GLY A 39 11.48 8.69 21.98
N MET A 40 12.47 8.07 21.35
CA MET A 40 12.66 8.04 19.90
C MET A 40 13.01 6.64 19.47
N ASP A 41 12.30 6.11 18.50
CA ASP A 41 12.55 4.79 17.94
C ASP A 41 12.61 4.85 16.43
N TYR A 42 13.59 4.17 15.86
CA TYR A 42 13.68 3.91 14.43
C TYR A 42 13.73 2.42 14.19
N PHE A 43 12.88 1.93 13.29
CA PHE A 43 12.85 0.51 12.97
C PHE A 43 12.92 0.23 11.49
N ILE A 44 13.50 -0.92 11.17
CA ILE A 44 13.49 -1.54 9.85
C ILE A 44 12.99 -2.96 10.01
N LYS A 45 11.88 -3.29 9.35
CA LYS A 45 11.34 -4.66 9.28
C LYS A 45 11.34 -5.13 7.83
N ASN A 46 12.09 -6.20 7.56
CA ASN A 46 12.09 -6.87 6.28
C ASN A 46 11.26 -8.16 6.39
N THR A 47 10.30 -8.32 5.50
CA THR A 47 9.51 -9.54 5.38
C THR A 47 9.80 -10.19 4.05
N LYS A 48 10.18 -11.47 4.05
CA LYS A 48 10.50 -12.29 2.88
C LYS A 48 9.47 -13.38 2.70
N ASP A 49 9.37 -13.90 1.49
CA ASP A 49 8.47 -14.99 1.13
C ASP A 49 7.00 -14.65 1.46
N LEU A 50 6.58 -13.40 1.22
CA LEU A 50 5.21 -12.91 1.44
C LEU A 50 4.19 -13.86 0.82
N LEU A 51 3.25 -14.32 1.63
CA LEU A 51 2.14 -15.14 1.19
C LEU A 51 1.05 -14.29 0.56
N TYR A 52 0.56 -14.69 -0.58
CA TYR A 52 -0.48 -14.02 -1.30
C TYR A 52 -1.38 -14.99 -2.08
N ASP A 53 -2.69 -14.76 -2.00
CA ASP A 53 -3.66 -15.50 -2.77
C ASP A 53 -3.82 -14.85 -4.15
N ARG A 54 -3.00 -15.30 -5.09
CA ARG A 54 -3.02 -14.82 -6.47
C ARG A 54 -4.29 -15.29 -7.16
N PRO A 55 -5.13 -14.39 -7.70
CA PRO A 55 -6.28 -14.76 -8.50
C PRO A 55 -5.87 -15.58 -9.72
N LEU A 56 -6.61 -16.63 -10.00
CA LEU A 56 -6.45 -17.47 -11.19
C LEU A 56 -7.53 -17.15 -12.21
N HIS A 57 -7.23 -17.43 -13.47
CA HIS A 57 -8.23 -17.32 -14.53
C HIS A 57 -9.32 -18.38 -14.33
N THR A 58 -10.58 -18.01 -14.52
CA THR A 58 -11.76 -18.87 -14.29
C THR A 58 -11.71 -20.20 -15.04
N THR A 59 -10.98 -20.28 -16.16
CA THR A 59 -10.77 -21.51 -16.92
C THR A 59 -10.01 -22.60 -16.18
N THR A 60 -9.31 -22.26 -15.08
CA THR A 60 -8.60 -23.25 -14.25
C THR A 60 -9.51 -24.03 -13.32
N GLY A 61 -10.74 -23.58 -13.13
CA GLY A 61 -11.68 -24.13 -12.15
C GLY A 61 -11.42 -23.73 -10.71
N PHE A 62 -10.38 -22.92 -10.45
CA PHE A 62 -10.02 -22.41 -9.13
C PHE A 62 -10.06 -20.89 -9.11
N SER A 63 -10.39 -20.31 -7.95
CA SER A 63 -10.44 -18.85 -7.78
C SER A 63 -9.06 -18.24 -7.55
N SER A 64 -8.19 -18.93 -6.82
CA SER A 64 -6.87 -18.46 -6.46
C SER A 64 -5.90 -19.60 -6.15
N ILE A 65 -4.62 -19.25 -6.08
CA ILE A 65 -3.54 -20.10 -5.55
C ILE A 65 -2.72 -19.30 -4.54
N THR A 66 -2.50 -19.87 -3.36
CA THR A 66 -1.57 -19.27 -2.38
C THR A 66 -0.14 -19.55 -2.80
N GLN A 67 0.66 -18.50 -2.93
CA GLN A 67 2.08 -18.60 -3.29
C GLN A 67 2.90 -17.50 -2.63
N ASN A 68 4.22 -17.73 -2.54
CA ASN A 68 5.16 -16.71 -2.11
C ASN A 68 5.42 -15.74 -3.28
N ILE A 69 5.06 -14.47 -3.11
CA ILE A 69 5.11 -13.50 -4.22
C ILE A 69 6.30 -12.56 -4.18
N GLY A 70 7.02 -12.48 -3.06
CA GLY A 70 8.13 -11.54 -2.98
C GLY A 70 8.49 -11.12 -1.57
N SER A 71 9.02 -9.91 -1.45
CA SER A 71 9.51 -9.36 -0.18
C SER A 71 9.10 -7.92 0.00
N MET A 72 9.02 -7.48 1.25
CA MET A 72 8.59 -6.15 1.64
C MET A 72 9.50 -5.59 2.73
N ARG A 73 9.69 -4.28 2.71
CA ARG A 73 10.35 -3.54 3.78
C ARG A 73 9.42 -2.48 4.36
N ASN A 74 9.31 -2.48 5.67
CA ASN A 74 8.73 -1.39 6.44
C ASN A 74 9.84 -0.67 7.18
N THR A 75 9.84 0.67 7.12
CA THR A 75 10.71 1.52 7.92
C THR A 75 9.85 2.53 8.63
N GLY A 76 10.14 2.81 9.89
CA GLY A 76 9.38 3.77 10.66
C GLY A 76 10.22 4.51 11.65
N PHE A 77 9.72 5.67 12.03
CA PHE A 77 10.24 6.50 13.10
C PHE A 77 9.08 6.84 14.03
N GLU A 78 9.31 6.64 15.32
CA GLU A 78 8.37 6.93 16.39
C GLU A 78 9.01 7.94 17.33
N PHE A 79 8.25 8.93 17.73
CA PHE A 79 8.66 9.95 18.68
C PHE A 79 7.55 10.18 19.68
N ASN A 80 7.90 10.17 20.95
CA ASN A 80 7.02 10.52 22.04
C ASN A 80 7.71 11.48 22.98
N VAL A 81 6.95 12.42 23.54
CA VAL A 81 7.40 13.31 24.58
C VAL A 81 6.29 13.49 25.62
N GLU A 82 6.66 13.41 26.86
CA GLU A 82 5.82 13.70 28.01
C GLU A 82 6.48 14.79 28.84
N SER A 83 5.69 15.78 29.28
CA SER A 83 6.21 16.92 30.03
C SER A 83 5.25 17.30 31.15
N HIS A 84 5.77 17.36 32.38
CA HIS A 84 5.11 17.89 33.56
C HIS A 84 5.39 19.40 33.66
N ASN A 85 4.54 20.22 33.01
CA ASN A 85 4.76 21.65 32.86
C ASN A 85 4.59 22.42 34.18
N ILE A 86 3.51 22.10 34.90
CA ILE A 86 3.19 22.72 36.19
C ILE A 86 2.78 21.61 37.16
N MET A 87 3.42 21.61 38.33
CA MET A 87 3.09 20.71 39.42
C MET A 87 3.07 21.50 40.74
N ASN A 88 1.91 21.81 41.23
CA ASN A 88 1.73 22.38 42.55
C ASN A 88 0.43 21.88 43.23
N ASP A 89 0.22 22.15 44.51
CA ASP A 89 -0.89 21.60 45.29
C ASP A 89 -2.27 21.99 44.79
N ARG A 90 -2.39 22.99 43.90
CA ARG A 90 -3.67 23.51 43.42
C ARG A 90 -3.91 23.27 41.96
N PHE A 91 -2.85 23.02 41.19
CA PHE A 91 -2.92 22.89 39.73
C PHE A 91 -1.76 22.04 39.20
N SER A 92 -2.11 21.08 38.34
CA SER A 92 -1.12 20.35 37.54
C SER A 92 -1.46 20.45 36.06
N TRP A 93 -0.43 20.59 35.25
CA TRP A 93 -0.54 20.58 33.80
C TRP A 93 0.53 19.72 33.19
N ASP A 94 0.08 18.65 32.58
CA ASP A 94 0.90 17.68 31.87
C ASP A 94 0.61 17.77 30.37
N THR A 95 1.64 17.57 29.55
CA THR A 95 1.51 17.53 28.10
C THR A 95 2.14 16.23 27.60
N GLN A 96 1.40 15.53 26.73
CA GLN A 96 1.89 14.35 26.03
C GLN A 96 1.71 14.54 24.53
N PHE A 97 2.76 14.26 23.76
CA PHE A 97 2.73 14.29 22.30
C PHE A 97 3.40 13.04 21.76
N ASN A 98 2.79 12.43 20.75
CA ASN A 98 3.39 11.33 20.01
C ASN A 98 3.17 11.51 18.51
N ILE A 99 4.11 11.03 17.72
CA ILE A 99 4.02 10.96 16.27
C ILE A 99 4.76 9.73 15.77
N SER A 100 4.13 9.02 14.83
CA SER A 100 4.77 7.91 14.13
C SER A 100 4.68 8.08 12.64
N THR A 101 5.72 7.66 11.93
CA THR A 101 5.74 7.62 10.46
C THR A 101 6.14 6.22 10.03
N ILE A 102 5.42 5.67 9.05
CA ILE A 102 5.72 4.35 8.49
C ILE A 102 5.78 4.46 6.98
N LYS A 103 6.85 3.90 6.40
CA LYS A 103 6.99 3.74 4.95
C LYS A 103 7.06 2.27 4.62
N ASN A 104 6.13 1.82 3.79
CA ASN A 104 6.07 0.47 3.26
C ASN A 104 6.60 0.45 1.83
N LYS A 105 7.34 -0.58 1.45
CA LYS A 105 7.88 -0.73 0.11
C LYS A 105 8.05 -2.21 -0.24
N LEU A 106 7.48 -2.64 -1.36
CA LEU A 106 7.82 -3.92 -1.97
C LEU A 106 9.25 -3.88 -2.51
N THR A 107 10.06 -4.83 -2.09
CA THR A 107 11.49 -4.92 -2.46
C THR A 107 11.77 -5.94 -3.54
N SER A 108 10.89 -6.94 -3.68
CA SER A 108 10.92 -7.91 -4.77
C SER A 108 9.52 -8.45 -5.04
N LEU A 109 9.29 -8.90 -6.27
CA LEU A 109 8.12 -9.67 -6.68
C LEU A 109 8.56 -10.85 -7.53
N ILE A 110 7.74 -11.91 -7.55
CA ILE A 110 7.88 -13.01 -8.48
C ILE A 110 7.78 -12.46 -9.91
N ASP A 111 8.65 -12.92 -10.81
CA ASP A 111 8.74 -12.47 -12.20
C ASP A 111 9.08 -10.98 -12.39
N GLU A 112 9.37 -10.23 -11.30
CA GLU A 112 9.67 -8.79 -11.30
C GLU A 112 8.63 -7.89 -12.00
N LYS A 113 7.46 -8.45 -12.32
CA LYS A 113 6.38 -7.75 -13.03
C LYS A 113 5.33 -7.23 -12.07
N PRO A 114 4.74 -6.05 -12.34
CA PRO A 114 3.59 -5.57 -11.59
C PRO A 114 2.42 -6.54 -11.64
N ILE A 115 1.76 -6.76 -10.51
CA ILE A 115 0.56 -7.61 -10.39
C ILE A 115 -0.64 -6.69 -10.14
N PRO A 116 -1.49 -6.41 -11.15
CA PRO A 116 -2.72 -5.67 -10.96
C PRO A 116 -3.74 -6.46 -10.14
N VAL A 117 -4.39 -5.82 -9.19
CA VAL A 117 -5.41 -6.40 -8.31
C VAL A 117 -6.57 -5.43 -8.19
N GLY A 118 -7.54 -5.52 -9.08
CA GLY A 118 -8.64 -4.56 -9.15
C GLY A 118 -8.11 -3.13 -9.43
N ASN A 119 -8.37 -2.21 -8.50
CA ASN A 119 -7.91 -0.82 -8.58
C ASN A 119 -6.56 -0.58 -7.88
N HIS A 120 -5.83 -1.62 -7.56
CA HIS A 120 -4.53 -1.57 -6.90
C HIS A 120 -3.49 -2.31 -7.74
N VAL A 121 -2.22 -2.09 -7.41
CA VAL A 121 -1.10 -2.81 -8.02
C VAL A 121 -0.08 -3.18 -6.96
N LEU A 122 0.46 -4.38 -7.07
CA LEU A 122 1.69 -4.78 -6.40
C LEU A 122 2.84 -4.53 -7.35
N GLN A 123 3.72 -3.60 -7.01
CA GLN A 123 4.85 -3.21 -7.84
C GLN A 123 6.10 -3.00 -6.99
N VAL A 124 7.23 -3.52 -7.45
CA VAL A 124 8.52 -3.28 -6.80
C VAL A 124 8.79 -1.77 -6.70
N GLY A 125 9.20 -1.33 -5.53
CA GLY A 125 9.48 0.08 -5.27
C GLY A 125 8.28 0.88 -4.74
N GLN A 126 7.06 0.35 -4.84
CA GLN A 126 5.84 0.99 -4.35
C GLN A 126 5.35 0.37 -3.03
N PRO A 127 4.54 1.09 -2.24
CA PRO A 127 3.81 0.50 -1.12
C PRO A 127 2.85 -0.60 -1.57
N ILE A 128 2.62 -1.57 -0.68
CA ILE A 128 1.54 -2.54 -0.87
C ILE A 128 0.19 -1.80 -0.92
N GLY A 129 -0.66 -2.16 -1.88
CA GLY A 129 -1.97 -1.52 -2.04
C GLY A 129 -1.93 -0.15 -2.73
N SER A 130 -0.84 0.17 -3.44
CA SER A 130 -0.79 1.37 -4.29
C SER A 130 -1.93 1.37 -5.31
N PHE A 131 -2.58 2.52 -5.48
CA PHE A 131 -3.66 2.66 -6.44
C PHE A 131 -3.16 2.50 -7.88
N TYR A 132 -3.96 1.82 -8.68
CA TYR A 132 -3.73 1.59 -10.10
C TYR A 132 -4.98 1.99 -10.87
N MET A 133 -5.12 3.29 -11.07
CA MET A 133 -6.31 3.91 -11.64
C MET A 133 -5.90 5.01 -12.62
N TYR A 134 -6.82 5.36 -13.50
CA TYR A 134 -6.66 6.54 -14.35
C TYR A 134 -6.67 7.81 -13.50
N LYS A 135 -5.73 8.71 -13.75
CA LYS A 135 -5.69 10.01 -13.10
C LYS A 135 -6.70 10.93 -13.75
N MET A 136 -7.61 11.48 -12.97
CA MET A 136 -8.51 12.54 -13.46
C MET A 136 -7.72 13.81 -13.76
N ASP A 137 -7.95 14.41 -14.94
CA ASP A 137 -7.33 15.64 -15.42
C ASP A 137 -8.38 16.75 -15.70
N GLY A 138 -9.60 16.59 -15.22
CA GLY A 138 -10.68 17.53 -15.35
C GLY A 138 -11.92 16.96 -16.03
N ILE A 139 -12.65 17.83 -16.72
CA ILE A 139 -13.88 17.51 -17.47
C ILE A 139 -13.74 18.16 -18.84
N TYR A 140 -14.09 17.45 -19.89
CA TYR A 140 -14.15 18.01 -21.24
C TYR A 140 -15.19 19.16 -21.31
N GLN A 141 -14.73 20.37 -21.67
CA GLN A 141 -15.60 21.53 -21.71
C GLN A 141 -16.39 21.57 -23.04
N ASP A 142 -15.80 20.99 -24.09
CA ASP A 142 -16.40 20.98 -25.40
C ASP A 142 -16.03 19.68 -26.16
N ASN A 143 -16.81 19.29 -27.16
CA ASN A 143 -16.56 18.09 -27.94
C ASN A 143 -15.28 18.16 -28.81
N GLN A 144 -14.75 19.37 -29.07
CA GLN A 144 -13.50 19.53 -29.83
C GLN A 144 -12.26 19.20 -28.99
N GLU A 145 -12.40 19.25 -27.66
CA GLU A 145 -11.32 18.82 -26.74
C GLU A 145 -11.21 17.31 -26.65
N VAL A 146 -12.28 16.57 -27.03
CA VAL A 146 -12.30 15.11 -26.92
C VAL A 146 -11.47 14.49 -28.05
N PRO A 147 -10.41 13.70 -27.75
CA PRO A 147 -9.66 12.96 -28.76
C PRO A 147 -10.57 12.12 -29.64
N GLU A 148 -10.27 12.03 -30.92
CA GLU A 148 -11.10 11.35 -31.93
C GLU A 148 -11.42 9.90 -31.54
N LYS A 149 -10.42 9.17 -31.03
CA LYS A 149 -10.60 7.78 -30.57
C LYS A 149 -11.59 7.67 -29.41
N LEU A 150 -11.54 8.59 -28.45
CA LEU A 150 -12.46 8.61 -27.32
C LEU A 150 -13.85 9.08 -27.73
N TYR A 151 -13.92 10.06 -28.65
CA TYR A 151 -15.19 10.52 -29.22
C TYR A 151 -15.91 9.38 -29.95
N ALA A 152 -15.18 8.54 -30.69
CA ALA A 152 -15.73 7.35 -31.35
C ALA A 152 -16.25 6.32 -30.36
N LYS A 153 -15.68 6.26 -29.14
CA LYS A 153 -16.14 5.41 -28.03
C LYS A 153 -17.31 5.99 -27.24
N GLY A 154 -17.80 7.17 -27.59
CA GLY A 154 -18.96 7.80 -26.98
C GLY A 154 -18.67 8.85 -25.93
N VAL A 155 -17.41 9.21 -25.67
CA VAL A 155 -17.02 10.29 -24.76
C VAL A 155 -17.44 11.64 -25.35
N ARG A 156 -17.97 12.55 -24.51
CA ARG A 156 -18.52 13.85 -24.90
C ARG A 156 -18.13 14.96 -23.92
N ALA A 157 -18.40 16.19 -24.30
CA ALA A 157 -18.37 17.31 -23.37
C ALA A 157 -19.21 17.03 -22.13
N GLY A 158 -18.68 17.33 -20.94
CA GLY A 158 -19.25 17.00 -19.64
C GLY A 158 -18.74 15.68 -19.03
N ASP A 159 -18.10 14.81 -19.79
CA ASP A 159 -17.49 13.59 -19.28
C ASP A 159 -16.14 13.87 -18.62
N ILE A 160 -15.71 12.95 -17.76
CA ILE A 160 -14.41 13.02 -17.07
C ILE A 160 -13.28 12.91 -18.10
N LYS A 161 -12.36 13.86 -18.06
CA LYS A 161 -11.10 13.83 -18.78
C LYS A 161 -10.06 13.11 -17.90
N TYR A 162 -9.50 12.02 -18.41
CA TYR A 162 -8.40 11.32 -17.79
C TYR A 162 -7.08 11.70 -18.45
N ALA A 163 -5.99 11.66 -17.68
CA ALA A 163 -4.66 11.90 -18.20
C ALA A 163 -4.25 10.78 -19.17
N ASP A 164 -3.92 11.15 -20.38
CA ASP A 164 -3.32 10.31 -21.41
C ASP A 164 -1.80 10.41 -21.23
N LYS A 165 -1.18 9.38 -20.63
CA LYS A 165 0.23 9.42 -20.24
C LYS A 165 1.17 9.14 -21.42
N ASP A 166 0.73 8.35 -22.39
CA ASP A 166 1.51 8.01 -23.58
C ASP A 166 1.16 8.89 -24.80
N ASN A 167 0.15 9.77 -24.66
CA ASN A 167 -0.32 10.71 -25.67
C ASN A 167 -0.76 10.03 -26.97
N ASP A 168 -1.37 8.86 -26.87
CA ASP A 168 -1.86 8.12 -28.03
C ASP A 168 -3.31 8.50 -28.42
N GLY A 169 -3.96 9.36 -27.62
CA GLY A 169 -5.34 9.84 -27.80
C GLY A 169 -6.38 8.80 -27.45
N ASP A 170 -6.02 7.74 -26.74
CA ASP A 170 -6.93 6.70 -26.23
C ASP A 170 -6.79 6.57 -24.71
N LEU A 171 -7.66 5.82 -24.09
CA LEU A 171 -7.57 5.49 -22.66
C LEU A 171 -7.35 4.00 -22.51
N THR A 172 -6.11 3.63 -22.18
CA THR A 172 -5.63 2.26 -22.10
C THR A 172 -5.04 1.95 -20.72
N PRO A 173 -4.76 0.68 -20.37
CA PRO A 173 -4.06 0.37 -19.12
C PRO A 173 -2.66 1.02 -18.99
N ALA A 174 -2.06 1.53 -20.05
CA ALA A 174 -0.79 2.26 -20.04
C ALA A 174 -0.92 3.63 -19.33
N ASP A 175 -2.14 4.18 -19.27
CA ASP A 175 -2.45 5.46 -18.65
C ASP A 175 -2.73 5.40 -17.13
N LYS A 176 -2.66 4.23 -16.56
CA LYS A 176 -2.89 4.01 -15.12
C LYS A 176 -1.66 4.27 -14.26
#